data_36a43a985b214cedac7f676e0bb7a742
#
_entry.id   36a43a985b214cedac7f676e0bb7a742
#
_cell.length_a   1.000
_cell.length_b   1.000
_cell.length_c   1.000
_cell.angle_alpha   90.00
_cell.angle_beta   90.00
_cell.angle_gamma   90.00
#
_symmetry.space_group_name_H-M   'P 1'
#
loop_
_entity.id
_entity.type
_entity.pdbx_description
1 polymer ?
#
loop_
_entity_poly.entity_id
_entity_poly.type
_entity_poly.pdbx_seq_one_letter_code
_entity_poly.pdbx_strand_id
1 'polypeptide(L)'
;MCTDLRAKILKTAGELFFKFGIRSVSIDDICNELHISKKTFYTVFKQKDELVVEMLNAMHQKKEKDYQSVLDSSVNVLDLLMQSFKKLRHHSVEKHLAFGYDLEKFYPELWHERQIMLKEMDLKYMAQMLRTGIEQGMYREDLNIEATSLLLANLIPNILKELMQVSMNTAQRVDFVLDMLVRMICNEKGMEYYIRLKVEN
;
A
#
# COMPACT_ATOMS: atom_id res chain seq x y z
N MET A 1 25.55 -13.41 10.40
CA MET A 1 25.10 -13.03 11.77
C MET A 1 24.61 -11.59 11.87
N CYS A 2 25.33 -10.56 11.41
CA CYS A 2 24.91 -9.16 11.55
C CYS A 2 23.65 -8.83 10.73
N THR A 3 23.51 -9.35 9.51
CA THR A 3 22.37 -9.15 8.61
C THR A 3 21.05 -9.72 9.15
N ASP A 4 21.12 -10.85 9.83
CA ASP A 4 19.95 -11.50 10.45
C ASP A 4 19.44 -10.70 11.67
N LEU A 5 20.34 -10.18 12.51
CA LEU A 5 19.96 -9.35 13.65
C LEU A 5 19.34 -8.02 13.22
N ARG A 6 19.90 -7.35 12.16
CA ARG A 6 19.37 -6.12 11.61
C ARG A 6 17.93 -6.32 11.11
N ALA A 7 17.70 -7.39 10.36
CA ALA A 7 16.37 -7.72 9.84
C ALA A 7 15.36 -8.01 10.97
N LYS A 8 15.79 -8.70 12.05
CA LYS A 8 14.95 -8.96 13.22
C LYS A 8 14.57 -7.67 13.94
N ILE A 9 15.54 -6.78 14.18
CA ILE A 9 15.28 -5.48 14.82
C ILE A 9 14.29 -4.66 13.98
N LEU A 10 14.50 -4.55 12.66
CA LEU A 10 13.60 -3.83 11.76
C LEU A 10 12.17 -4.39 11.78
N LYS A 11 12.03 -5.71 11.72
CA LYS A 11 10.73 -6.37 11.76
C LYS A 11 9.99 -6.08 13.06
N THR A 12 10.65 -6.34 14.20
CA THR A 12 10.05 -6.14 15.53
C THR A 12 9.72 -4.68 15.80
N ALA A 13 10.62 -3.76 15.44
CA ALA A 13 10.36 -2.32 15.54
C ALA A 13 9.15 -1.91 14.68
N GLY A 14 9.05 -2.42 13.46
CA GLY A 14 7.91 -2.18 12.59
C GLY A 14 6.59 -2.64 13.21
N GLU A 15 6.53 -3.85 13.74
CA GLU A 15 5.35 -4.40 14.42
C GLU A 15 4.93 -3.53 15.62
N LEU A 16 5.90 -3.12 16.44
CA LEU A 16 5.65 -2.25 17.59
C LEU A 16 5.22 -0.84 17.18
N PHE A 17 5.88 -0.23 16.19
CA PHE A 17 5.54 1.10 15.71
C PHE A 17 4.16 1.15 15.07
N PHE A 18 3.77 0.13 14.33
CA PHE A 18 2.41 0.05 13.77
C PHE A 18 1.34 -0.12 14.85
N LYS A 19 1.66 -0.85 15.90
CA LYS A 19 0.70 -1.13 16.98
C LYS A 19 0.56 0.03 17.96
N PHE A 20 1.65 0.69 18.32
CA PHE A 20 1.70 1.64 19.43
C PHE A 20 2.11 3.07 19.01
N GLY A 21 2.49 3.28 17.77
CA GLY A 21 3.09 4.53 17.29
C GLY A 21 4.61 4.58 17.50
N ILE A 22 5.27 5.43 16.70
CA ILE A 22 6.74 5.57 16.77
C ILE A 22 7.15 6.16 18.12
N ARG A 23 6.43 7.18 18.60
CA ARG A 23 6.82 7.91 19.80
C ARG A 23 6.71 7.09 21.07
N SER A 24 5.69 6.28 21.18
CA SER A 24 5.40 5.47 22.36
C SER A 24 6.36 4.30 22.56
N VAL A 25 7.03 3.84 21.50
CA VAL A 25 7.95 2.71 21.54
C VAL A 25 9.38 3.20 21.78
N SER A 26 10.02 2.75 22.82
CA SER A 26 11.44 3.02 23.12
C SER A 26 12.38 1.95 22.53
N ILE A 27 13.67 2.24 22.50
CA ILE A 27 14.69 1.23 22.15
C ILE A 27 14.67 0.07 23.19
N ASP A 28 14.32 0.38 24.44
CA ASP A 28 14.21 -0.64 25.50
C ASP A 28 13.09 -1.63 25.20
N ASP A 29 11.95 -1.15 24.73
CA ASP A 29 10.81 -2.00 24.35
C ASP A 29 11.20 -2.96 23.22
N ILE A 30 11.93 -2.46 22.21
CA ILE A 30 12.43 -3.28 21.10
C ILE A 30 13.45 -4.32 21.61
N CYS A 31 14.37 -3.91 22.48
CA CYS A 31 15.37 -4.80 23.07
C CYS A 31 14.72 -5.89 23.93
N ASN A 32 13.72 -5.53 24.73
CA ASN A 32 12.98 -6.47 25.60
C ASN A 32 12.21 -7.50 24.75
N GLU A 33 11.53 -7.06 23.72
CA GLU A 33 10.77 -7.95 22.81
C GLU A 33 11.69 -8.96 22.10
N LEU A 34 12.91 -8.53 21.73
CA LEU A 34 13.91 -9.37 21.07
C LEU A 34 14.81 -10.15 22.02
N HIS A 35 14.69 -9.92 23.34
CA HIS A 35 15.60 -10.48 24.36
C HIS A 35 17.08 -10.18 24.07
N ILE A 36 17.39 -8.96 23.64
CA ILE A 36 18.76 -8.50 23.38
C ILE A 36 19.15 -7.35 24.31
N SER A 37 20.46 -7.15 24.51
CA SER A 37 20.95 -5.99 25.25
C SER A 37 20.92 -4.70 24.40
N LYS A 38 20.82 -3.54 25.06
CA LYS A 38 21.03 -2.24 24.39
C LYS A 38 22.37 -2.18 23.67
N LYS A 39 23.42 -2.73 24.26
CA LYS A 39 24.74 -2.80 23.64
C LYS A 39 24.67 -3.55 22.31
N THR A 40 23.95 -4.66 22.27
CA THR A 40 23.70 -5.43 21.04
C THR A 40 22.93 -4.63 20.00
N PHE A 41 21.87 -3.91 20.41
CA PHE A 41 21.12 -3.03 19.52
C PHE A 41 22.03 -1.95 18.89
N TYR A 42 22.83 -1.26 19.72
CA TYR A 42 23.72 -0.19 19.27
C TYR A 42 24.91 -0.67 18.41
N THR A 43 25.14 -1.96 18.29
CA THR A 43 26.07 -2.50 17.26
C THR A 43 25.51 -2.47 15.85
N VAL A 44 24.17 -2.30 15.73
CA VAL A 44 23.44 -2.37 14.45
C VAL A 44 22.86 -1.01 14.06
N PHE A 45 22.22 -0.32 14.99
CA PHE A 45 21.59 1.00 14.80
C PHE A 45 22.12 1.99 15.83
N LYS A 46 22.50 3.19 15.38
CA LYS A 46 23.01 4.24 16.25
C LYS A 46 21.91 4.96 17.04
N GLN A 47 20.75 5.09 16.44
CA GLN A 47 19.61 5.81 17.02
C GLN A 47 18.29 5.32 16.42
N LYS A 48 17.19 5.68 17.07
CA LYS A 48 15.83 5.29 16.67
C LYS A 48 15.43 5.86 15.31
N ASP A 49 15.89 7.08 15.00
CA ASP A 49 15.55 7.74 13.74
C ASP A 49 16.15 7.00 12.53
N GLU A 50 17.35 6.46 12.66
CA GLU A 50 17.96 5.58 11.65
C GLU A 50 17.08 4.35 11.38
N LEU A 51 16.54 3.77 12.45
CA LEU A 51 15.63 2.63 12.35
C LEU A 51 14.32 3.00 11.64
N VAL A 52 13.76 4.18 11.91
CA VAL A 52 12.55 4.69 11.24
C VAL A 52 12.81 4.86 9.74
N VAL A 53 13.88 5.52 9.36
CA VAL A 53 14.26 5.74 7.95
C VAL A 53 14.42 4.41 7.22
N GLU A 54 15.15 3.47 7.80
CA GLU A 54 15.40 2.17 7.16
C GLU A 54 14.10 1.34 7.03
N MET A 55 13.23 1.42 8.03
CA MET A 55 11.92 0.77 7.95
C MET A 55 11.07 1.36 6.83
N LEU A 56 11.05 2.69 6.65
CA LEU A 56 10.33 3.33 5.55
C LEU A 56 10.88 2.91 4.18
N ASN A 57 12.21 2.82 4.05
CA ASN A 57 12.86 2.34 2.85
C ASN A 57 12.52 0.87 2.55
N ALA A 58 12.52 0.00 3.56
CA ALA A 58 12.13 -1.39 3.40
C ALA A 58 10.65 -1.55 2.97
N MET A 59 9.76 -0.72 3.53
CA MET A 59 8.36 -0.67 3.12
C MET A 59 8.19 -0.22 1.66
N HIS A 60 8.96 0.80 1.23
CA HIS A 60 8.96 1.28 -0.15
C HIS A 60 9.41 0.19 -1.12
N GLN A 61 10.57 -0.43 -0.86
CA GLN A 61 11.10 -1.52 -1.69
C GLN A 61 10.15 -2.72 -1.77
N LYS A 62 9.46 -3.03 -0.68
CA LYS A 62 8.45 -4.09 -0.68
C LYS A 62 7.29 -3.73 -1.59
N LYS A 63 6.74 -2.52 -1.48
CA LYS A 63 5.63 -2.06 -2.33
C LYS A 63 6.03 -2.06 -3.81
N GLU A 64 7.24 -1.61 -4.13
CA GLU A 64 7.75 -1.63 -5.50
C GLU A 64 7.86 -3.05 -6.06
N LYS A 65 8.40 -3.99 -5.28
CA LYS A 65 8.45 -5.41 -5.66
C LYS A 65 7.06 -6.02 -5.83
N ASP A 66 6.13 -5.69 -4.94
CA ASP A 66 4.74 -6.15 -5.03
C ASP A 66 4.10 -5.64 -6.33
N TYR A 67 4.31 -4.38 -6.71
CA TYR A 67 3.83 -3.82 -7.97
C TYR A 67 4.48 -4.49 -9.19
N GLN A 68 5.80 -4.66 -9.17
CA GLN A 68 6.51 -5.31 -10.27
C GLN A 68 6.04 -6.76 -10.46
N SER A 69 5.90 -7.53 -9.38
CA SER A 69 5.44 -8.92 -9.46
C SER A 69 4.02 -9.06 -10.03
N VAL A 70 3.18 -8.05 -9.81
CA VAL A 70 1.83 -7.97 -10.39
C VAL A 70 1.92 -7.70 -11.89
N LEU A 71 2.76 -6.77 -12.31
CA LEU A 71 2.91 -6.37 -13.72
C LEU A 71 3.58 -7.45 -14.58
N ASP A 72 4.53 -8.20 -14.01
CA ASP A 72 5.24 -9.28 -14.70
C ASP A 72 4.41 -10.56 -14.84
N SER A 73 3.24 -10.61 -14.19
CA SER A 73 2.36 -11.76 -14.27
C SER A 73 1.63 -11.80 -15.62
N SER A 74 1.53 -12.99 -16.23
CA SER A 74 0.69 -13.23 -17.42
C SER A 74 -0.81 -13.31 -17.09
N VAL A 75 -1.20 -12.90 -15.90
CA VAL A 75 -2.55 -12.94 -15.36
C VAL A 75 -3.39 -11.82 -15.99
N ASN A 76 -4.69 -12.06 -16.15
CA ASN A 76 -5.61 -11.05 -16.63
C ASN A 76 -5.62 -9.83 -15.71
N VAL A 77 -5.58 -8.63 -16.30
CA VAL A 77 -5.53 -7.36 -15.55
C VAL A 77 -6.72 -7.18 -14.59
N LEU A 78 -7.89 -7.72 -14.92
CA LEU A 78 -9.05 -7.65 -14.03
C LEU A 78 -8.92 -8.59 -12.83
N ASP A 79 -8.27 -9.74 -12.96
CA ASP A 79 -7.94 -10.60 -11.82
C ASP A 79 -6.99 -9.90 -10.86
N LEU A 80 -5.96 -9.21 -11.40
CA LEU A 80 -5.02 -8.41 -10.61
C LEU A 80 -5.72 -7.26 -9.87
N LEU A 81 -6.63 -6.57 -10.57
CA LEU A 81 -7.44 -5.50 -9.98
C LEU A 81 -8.31 -6.04 -8.83
N MET A 82 -9.04 -7.14 -9.07
CA MET A 82 -9.87 -7.80 -8.06
C MET A 82 -9.06 -8.24 -6.84
N GLN A 83 -7.88 -8.84 -7.04
CA GLN A 83 -6.98 -9.24 -5.96
C GLN A 83 -6.50 -8.06 -5.14
N SER A 84 -6.16 -6.94 -5.80
CA SER A 84 -5.71 -5.72 -5.14
C SER A 84 -6.81 -5.14 -4.24
N PHE A 85 -8.05 -5.08 -4.75
CA PHE A 85 -9.21 -4.62 -3.97
C PHE A 85 -9.60 -5.62 -2.88
N LYS A 86 -9.46 -6.93 -3.09
CA LYS A 86 -9.65 -7.93 -2.04
C LYS A 86 -8.68 -7.73 -0.87
N LYS A 87 -7.43 -7.40 -1.12
CA LYS A 87 -6.48 -7.03 -0.06
C LYS A 87 -6.95 -5.79 0.72
N LEU A 88 -7.49 -4.77 0.05
CA LEU A 88 -8.03 -3.57 0.70
C LEU A 88 -9.23 -3.86 1.62
N ARG A 89 -10.09 -4.83 1.29
CA ARG A 89 -11.22 -5.24 2.17
C ARG A 89 -10.76 -5.71 3.55
N HIS A 90 -9.57 -6.32 3.63
CA HIS A 90 -9.02 -6.91 4.85
C HIS A 90 -8.02 -5.99 5.55
N HIS A 91 -7.63 -4.87 4.93
CA HIS A 91 -6.76 -3.89 5.57
C HIS A 91 -7.58 -3.04 6.55
N SER A 92 -7.34 -3.23 7.83
CA SER A 92 -7.85 -2.28 8.82
C SER A 92 -6.99 -1.02 8.74
N VAL A 93 -7.57 0.05 8.24
CA VAL A 93 -6.97 1.40 8.21
C VAL A 93 -6.51 1.82 9.61
N GLU A 94 -7.21 1.33 10.64
CA GLU A 94 -6.94 1.62 12.05
C GLU A 94 -5.57 1.17 12.54
N LYS A 95 -5.02 0.06 11.99
CA LYS A 95 -3.72 -0.48 12.43
C LYS A 95 -2.51 0.43 12.16
N HIS A 96 -2.66 1.41 11.29
CA HIS A 96 -1.56 2.29 10.90
C HIS A 96 -1.76 3.76 11.29
N LEU A 97 -2.86 4.09 11.95
CA LEU A 97 -3.18 5.47 12.31
C LEU A 97 -2.14 6.08 13.25
N ALA A 98 -1.75 5.35 14.31
CA ALA A 98 -0.78 5.84 15.29
C ALA A 98 0.61 6.06 14.64
N PHE A 99 1.05 5.12 13.80
CA PHE A 99 2.30 5.24 13.06
C PHE A 99 2.28 6.42 12.08
N GLY A 100 1.20 6.56 11.29
CA GLY A 100 1.06 7.65 10.32
C GLY A 100 1.02 9.02 11.00
N TYR A 101 0.26 9.14 12.09
CA TYR A 101 0.19 10.36 12.89
C TYR A 101 1.55 10.76 13.48
N ASP A 102 2.28 9.81 14.06
CA ASP A 102 3.59 10.09 14.63
C ASP A 102 4.61 10.46 13.55
N LEU A 103 4.57 9.80 12.39
CA LEU A 103 5.45 10.11 11.28
C LEU A 103 5.19 11.53 10.75
N GLU A 104 3.93 11.90 10.52
CA GLU A 104 3.55 13.24 10.06
C GLU A 104 3.95 14.32 11.06
N LYS A 105 3.72 14.08 12.35
CA LYS A 105 3.92 15.08 13.40
C LYS A 105 5.39 15.26 13.82
N PHE A 106 6.15 14.17 13.90
CA PHE A 106 7.50 14.18 14.47
C PHE A 106 8.63 13.99 13.44
N TYR A 107 8.26 13.58 12.21
CA TYR A 107 9.17 13.38 11.08
C TYR A 107 8.59 14.00 9.79
N PRO A 108 8.22 15.31 9.80
CA PRO A 108 7.47 15.93 8.70
C PRO A 108 8.19 15.88 7.36
N GLU A 109 9.52 15.99 7.34
CA GLU A 109 10.32 15.90 6.12
C GLU A 109 10.24 14.49 5.52
N LEU A 110 10.46 13.44 6.35
CA LEU A 110 10.34 12.05 5.92
C LEU A 110 8.91 11.71 5.47
N TRP A 111 7.91 12.28 6.15
CA TRP A 111 6.51 12.14 5.75
C TRP A 111 6.27 12.73 4.36
N HIS A 112 6.73 13.96 4.14
CA HIS A 112 6.55 14.65 2.87
C HIS A 112 7.25 13.92 1.70
N GLU A 113 8.52 13.57 1.87
CA GLU A 113 9.28 12.78 0.89
C GLU A 113 8.59 11.46 0.56
N ARG A 114 8.10 10.75 1.59
CA ARG A 114 7.36 9.52 1.41
C ARG A 114 6.07 9.71 0.63
N GLN A 115 5.29 10.78 0.87
CA GLN A 115 4.07 11.06 0.13
C GLN A 115 4.33 11.29 -1.36
N ILE A 116 5.37 12.05 -1.68
CA ILE A 116 5.79 12.29 -3.08
C ILE A 116 6.15 10.95 -3.74
N MET A 117 7.03 10.18 -3.11
CA MET A 117 7.53 8.91 -3.63
C MET A 117 6.40 7.88 -3.85
N LEU A 118 5.47 7.77 -2.89
CA LEU A 118 4.31 6.89 -3.02
C LEU A 118 3.39 7.32 -4.16
N LYS A 119 3.15 8.62 -4.31
CA LYS A 119 2.31 9.16 -5.40
C LYS A 119 2.91 8.89 -6.78
N GLU A 120 4.21 9.07 -6.94
CA GLU A 120 4.91 8.77 -8.21
C GLU A 120 4.82 7.28 -8.55
N MET A 121 5.03 6.43 -7.55
CA MET A 121 4.92 4.97 -7.71
C MET A 121 3.50 4.55 -8.09
N ASP A 122 2.49 5.09 -7.43
CA ASP A 122 1.09 4.78 -7.69
C ASP A 122 0.69 5.24 -9.10
N LEU A 123 1.14 6.42 -9.54
CA LEU A 123 0.90 6.90 -10.91
C LEU A 123 1.53 5.98 -11.96
N LYS A 124 2.80 5.59 -11.75
CA LYS A 124 3.51 4.66 -12.66
C LYS A 124 2.80 3.30 -12.75
N TYR A 125 2.38 2.78 -11.60
CA TYR A 125 1.64 1.52 -11.53
C TYR A 125 0.29 1.60 -12.23
N MET A 126 -0.50 2.64 -11.97
CA MET A 126 -1.81 2.86 -12.62
C MET A 126 -1.67 2.99 -14.15
N ALA A 127 -0.67 3.76 -14.60
CA ALA A 127 -0.42 3.91 -16.05
C ALA A 127 -0.10 2.56 -16.71
N GLN A 128 0.73 1.73 -16.07
CA GLN A 128 1.06 0.43 -16.59
C GLN A 128 -0.14 -0.52 -16.60
N MET A 129 -0.94 -0.54 -15.53
CA MET A 129 -2.16 -1.34 -15.45
C MET A 129 -3.17 -0.96 -16.55
N LEU A 130 -3.30 0.34 -16.85
CA LEU A 130 -4.17 0.79 -17.94
C LEU A 130 -3.65 0.33 -19.30
N ARG A 131 -2.34 0.45 -19.57
CA ARG A 131 -1.73 -0.07 -20.82
C ARG A 131 -1.97 -1.56 -20.98
N THR A 132 -1.63 -2.33 -19.96
CA THR A 132 -1.84 -3.80 -19.97
C THR A 132 -3.30 -4.16 -20.21
N GLY A 133 -4.24 -3.44 -19.62
CA GLY A 133 -5.67 -3.70 -19.80
C GLY A 133 -6.15 -3.39 -21.22
N ILE A 134 -5.63 -2.35 -21.86
CA ILE A 134 -5.88 -2.04 -23.28
C ILE A 134 -5.26 -3.11 -24.16
N GLU A 135 -4.01 -3.49 -23.95
CA GLU A 135 -3.30 -4.53 -24.71
C GLU A 135 -3.99 -5.89 -24.62
N GLN A 136 -4.55 -6.23 -23.46
CA GLN A 136 -5.35 -7.46 -23.26
C GLN A 136 -6.78 -7.34 -23.84
N GLY A 137 -7.17 -6.16 -24.35
CA GLY A 137 -8.51 -5.90 -24.87
C GLY A 137 -9.62 -5.95 -23.82
N MET A 138 -9.29 -5.64 -22.56
CA MET A 138 -10.24 -5.57 -21.44
C MET A 138 -10.70 -4.15 -21.15
N TYR A 139 -9.85 -3.16 -21.44
CA TYR A 139 -10.13 -1.76 -21.20
C TYR A 139 -10.42 -1.04 -22.51
N ARG A 140 -11.07 0.11 -22.40
CA ARG A 140 -11.40 0.99 -23.53
C ARG A 140 -10.13 1.56 -24.14
N GLU A 141 -10.03 1.55 -25.47
CA GLU A 141 -8.87 2.08 -26.22
C GLU A 141 -8.83 3.62 -26.24
N ASP A 142 -9.97 4.28 -26.01
CA ASP A 142 -10.08 5.74 -25.99
C ASP A 142 -9.64 6.40 -24.67
N LEU A 143 -9.14 5.62 -23.71
CA LEU A 143 -8.64 6.15 -22.43
C LEU A 143 -7.38 6.98 -22.64
N ASN A 144 -7.40 8.22 -22.18
CA ASN A 144 -6.17 8.98 -21.97
C ASN A 144 -5.44 8.43 -20.73
N ILE A 145 -4.39 7.63 -20.96
CA ILE A 145 -3.67 6.91 -19.89
C ILE A 145 -3.14 7.86 -18.83
N GLU A 146 -2.55 8.99 -19.24
CA GLU A 146 -1.96 9.96 -18.30
C GLU A 146 -3.04 10.60 -17.41
N ALA A 147 -4.08 11.15 -18.02
CA ALA A 147 -5.18 11.79 -17.31
C ALA A 147 -5.95 10.78 -16.43
N THR A 148 -6.19 9.56 -16.93
CA THR A 148 -6.90 8.52 -16.19
C THR A 148 -6.07 8.02 -15.01
N SER A 149 -4.76 7.83 -15.18
CA SER A 149 -3.85 7.44 -14.08
C SER A 149 -3.84 8.48 -12.97
N LEU A 150 -3.74 9.76 -13.34
CA LEU A 150 -3.76 10.87 -12.39
C LEU A 150 -5.10 10.93 -11.64
N LEU A 151 -6.21 10.75 -12.36
CA LEU A 151 -7.54 10.71 -11.77
C LEU A 151 -7.65 9.56 -10.76
N LEU A 152 -7.28 8.34 -11.15
CA LEU A 152 -7.41 7.15 -10.30
C LEU A 152 -6.51 7.18 -9.08
N ALA A 153 -5.25 7.60 -9.23
CA ALA A 153 -4.29 7.69 -8.13
C ALA A 153 -4.74 8.70 -7.04
N ASN A 154 -5.50 9.73 -7.42
CA ASN A 154 -6.06 10.69 -6.47
C ASN A 154 -7.47 10.30 -6.00
N LEU A 155 -8.32 9.76 -6.87
CA LEU A 155 -9.70 9.46 -6.56
C LEU A 155 -9.82 8.30 -5.54
N ILE A 156 -9.13 7.18 -5.79
CA ILE A 156 -9.32 5.95 -5.00
C ILE A 156 -9.07 6.17 -3.50
N PRO A 157 -7.92 6.70 -3.06
CA PRO A 157 -7.67 6.89 -1.63
C PRO A 157 -8.60 7.93 -1.00
N ASN A 158 -8.92 9.01 -1.72
CA ASN A 158 -9.78 10.07 -1.20
C ASN A 158 -11.23 9.61 -1.07
N ILE A 159 -11.81 8.95 -2.09
CA ILE A 159 -13.19 8.48 -2.02
C ILE A 159 -13.38 7.40 -0.95
N LEU A 160 -12.42 6.51 -0.75
CA LEU A 160 -12.48 5.51 0.31
C LEU A 160 -12.50 6.18 1.70
N LYS A 161 -11.76 7.27 1.88
CA LYS A 161 -11.79 8.08 3.10
C LYS A 161 -13.13 8.78 3.30
N GLU A 162 -13.65 9.45 2.27
CA GLU A 162 -14.95 10.15 2.34
C GLU A 162 -16.12 9.17 2.59
N LEU A 163 -16.09 7.99 1.98
CA LEU A 163 -17.09 6.95 2.22
C LEU A 163 -17.10 6.41 3.66
N MET A 164 -16.11 6.73 4.50
CA MET A 164 -16.17 6.42 5.94
C MET A 164 -17.33 7.14 6.65
N GLN A 165 -17.84 8.24 6.11
CA GLN A 165 -18.97 8.98 6.64
C GLN A 165 -20.33 8.36 6.23
N VAL A 166 -20.32 7.43 5.28
CA VAL A 166 -21.53 6.75 4.79
C VAL A 166 -21.76 5.47 5.60
N SER A 167 -23.04 5.13 5.85
CA SER A 167 -23.43 3.91 6.55
C SER A 167 -23.17 2.65 5.71
N MET A 168 -21.89 2.34 5.50
CA MET A 168 -21.38 1.18 4.76
C MET A 168 -20.22 0.57 5.54
N ASN A 169 -20.10 -0.76 5.56
CA ASN A 169 -18.90 -1.40 6.09
C ASN A 169 -17.73 -1.31 5.09
N THR A 170 -16.50 -1.64 5.52
CA THR A 170 -15.29 -1.53 4.70
C THR A 170 -15.40 -2.32 3.38
N ALA A 171 -15.93 -3.53 3.43
CA ALA A 171 -16.08 -4.35 2.23
C ALA A 171 -17.05 -3.69 1.22
N GLN A 172 -18.20 -3.20 1.68
CA GLN A 172 -19.17 -2.50 0.82
C GLN A 172 -18.58 -1.24 0.16
N ARG A 173 -17.78 -0.45 0.89
CA ARG A 173 -17.10 0.74 0.34
C ARG A 173 -16.11 0.36 -0.75
N VAL A 174 -15.29 -0.63 -0.47
CA VAL A 174 -14.27 -1.13 -1.42
C VAL A 174 -14.94 -1.69 -2.67
N ASP A 175 -16.03 -2.46 -2.52
CA ASP A 175 -16.78 -3.03 -3.65
C ASP A 175 -17.44 -1.97 -4.49
N PHE A 176 -18.01 -0.94 -3.86
CA PHE A 176 -18.59 0.19 -4.56
C PHE A 176 -17.54 0.92 -5.42
N VAL A 177 -16.37 1.20 -4.85
CA VAL A 177 -15.29 1.89 -5.58
C VAL A 177 -14.78 1.04 -6.73
N LEU A 178 -14.61 -0.28 -6.52
CA LEU A 178 -14.20 -1.21 -7.57
C LEU A 178 -15.21 -1.25 -8.72
N ASP A 179 -16.51 -1.35 -8.41
CA ASP A 179 -17.57 -1.40 -9.44
C ASP A 179 -17.60 -0.11 -10.28
N MET A 180 -17.48 1.05 -9.64
CA MET A 180 -17.40 2.35 -10.34
C MET A 180 -16.14 2.43 -11.22
N LEU A 181 -14.99 2.01 -10.71
CA LEU A 181 -13.73 2.00 -11.44
C LEU A 181 -13.83 1.13 -12.69
N VAL A 182 -14.30 -0.12 -12.54
CA VAL A 182 -14.42 -1.07 -13.66
C VAL A 182 -15.37 -0.51 -14.74
N ARG A 183 -16.52 0.06 -14.36
CA ARG A 183 -17.45 0.68 -15.30
C ARG A 183 -16.85 1.87 -16.06
N MET A 184 -15.92 2.58 -15.45
CA MET A 184 -15.24 3.72 -16.06
C MET A 184 -14.19 3.30 -17.09
N ILE A 185 -13.44 2.22 -16.82
CA ILE A 185 -12.26 1.86 -17.63
C ILE A 185 -12.49 0.66 -18.58
N CYS A 186 -13.43 -0.25 -18.29
CA CYS A 186 -13.64 -1.45 -19.08
C CYS A 186 -14.45 -1.16 -20.36
N ASN A 187 -14.18 -1.95 -21.41
CA ASN A 187 -15.04 -2.13 -22.56
C ASN A 187 -16.07 -3.25 -22.30
N GLU A 188 -16.88 -3.63 -23.29
CA GLU A 188 -17.90 -4.68 -23.16
C GLU A 188 -17.30 -6.04 -22.71
N LYS A 189 -16.21 -6.46 -23.35
CA LYS A 189 -15.50 -7.72 -23.00
C LYS A 189 -15.00 -7.72 -21.56
N GLY A 190 -14.40 -6.61 -21.12
CA GLY A 190 -13.93 -6.45 -19.75
C GLY A 190 -15.09 -6.46 -18.74
N MET A 191 -16.22 -5.84 -19.07
CA MET A 191 -17.42 -5.85 -18.24
C MET A 191 -18.03 -7.26 -18.11
N GLU A 192 -18.14 -8.02 -19.19
CA GLU A 192 -18.59 -9.41 -19.17
C GLU A 192 -17.69 -10.29 -18.29
N TYR A 193 -16.36 -10.12 -18.42
CA TYR A 193 -15.39 -10.84 -17.61
C TYR A 193 -15.53 -10.49 -16.12
N TYR A 194 -15.66 -9.22 -15.79
CA TYR A 194 -15.85 -8.77 -14.41
C TYR A 194 -17.13 -9.30 -13.77
N ILE A 195 -18.26 -9.26 -14.50
CA ILE A 195 -19.54 -9.79 -14.01
C ILE A 195 -19.44 -11.30 -13.68
N ARG A 196 -18.77 -12.06 -14.54
CA ARG A 196 -18.52 -13.49 -14.30
C ARG A 196 -17.70 -13.71 -13.02
N LEU A 197 -16.60 -12.98 -12.85
CA LEU A 197 -15.77 -13.06 -11.64
C LEU A 197 -16.54 -12.72 -10.35
N LYS A 198 -17.52 -11.80 -10.42
CA LYS A 198 -18.37 -11.46 -9.26
C LYS A 198 -19.32 -12.58 -8.84
N VAL A 199 -19.72 -13.43 -9.78
CA VAL A 199 -20.62 -14.57 -9.49
C VAL A 199 -19.85 -15.76 -8.91
N GLU A 200 -18.58 -15.91 -9.28
CA GLU A 200 -17.71 -17.02 -8.85
C GLU A 200 -17.03 -16.78 -7.48
N ASN A 201 -17.04 -15.54 -6.94
CA ASN A 201 -16.40 -15.15 -5.67
C ASN A 201 -17.43 -14.67 -4.62
#